data_75d8a271aed7b338e02ac53aebcff8a1
#
_entry.id   75d8a271aed7b338e02ac53aebcff8a1
#
_cell.length_a   1.000
_cell.length_b   1.000
_cell.length_c   1.000
_cell.angle_alpha   90.00
_cell.angle_beta   90.00
_cell.angle_gamma   90.00
#
_symmetry.space_group_name_H-M   'P 1'
#
loop_
_entity.id
_entity.type
_entity.pdbx_description
1 polymer ?
#
loop_
_entity_poly.entity_id
_entity_poly.type
_entity_poly.pdbx_seq_one_letter_code
_entity_poly.pdbx_strand_id
1 'polypeptide(L)'
;MKVIMTRTEDVFVPLERRTMIANRHRADFFVSLHVNAAPRSLAVGVETYFLSREPSDLGAKASAVRENTALNLEGVGQDAQRGLKGVLWDLTQTFYVRESSELAELLLNELGQSLRVDNRGVKSAPFFVLIGAAMPSVLVEVAFITNPQEEQKLSQEAYRQQVAEALLAGIGQFKARYEKRVGVMSAPPPVIARPKKSAVAISQ
;
A
#
# COMPACT_ATOMS: atom_id res chain seq x y z
N MET A 1 -17.32 -4.43 -5.25
CA MET A 1 -15.84 -4.46 -5.31
C MET A 1 -15.38 -5.91 -5.16
N LYS A 2 -14.36 -6.35 -5.90
CA LYS A 2 -13.73 -7.66 -5.77
C LYS A 2 -12.38 -7.47 -5.08
N VAL A 3 -12.12 -8.22 -4.01
CA VAL A 3 -10.83 -8.22 -3.31
C VAL A 3 -10.02 -9.45 -3.78
N ILE A 4 -8.73 -9.25 -4.02
CA ILE A 4 -7.77 -10.30 -4.36
C ILE A 4 -6.66 -10.22 -3.33
N MET A 5 -6.56 -11.24 -2.50
CA MET A 5 -5.48 -11.37 -1.51
C MET A 5 -4.22 -11.91 -2.18
N THR A 6 -3.06 -11.36 -1.85
CA THR A 6 -1.78 -11.91 -2.33
C THR A 6 -1.37 -13.16 -1.57
N ARG A 7 -1.89 -13.36 -0.36
CA ARG A 7 -1.82 -14.59 0.45
C ARG A 7 -3.03 -14.70 1.36
N THR A 8 -3.42 -15.90 1.72
CA THR A 8 -4.54 -16.23 2.63
C THR A 8 -4.10 -17.10 3.79
N GLU A 9 -2.82 -17.45 3.82
CA GLU A 9 -2.20 -18.30 4.83
C GLU A 9 -0.91 -17.63 5.31
N ASP A 10 -0.34 -18.12 6.41
CA ASP A 10 0.96 -17.66 6.91
C ASP A 10 2.10 -18.27 6.08
N VAL A 11 2.22 -17.80 4.86
CA VAL A 11 3.27 -18.17 3.91
C VAL A 11 4.03 -16.95 3.45
N PHE A 12 5.32 -17.10 3.22
CA PHE A 12 6.12 -16.05 2.61
C PHE A 12 5.80 -15.91 1.12
N VAL A 13 5.43 -14.71 0.70
CA VAL A 13 5.26 -14.36 -0.72
C VAL A 13 6.26 -13.26 -1.06
N PRO A 14 7.19 -13.50 -1.99
CA PRO A 14 8.17 -12.50 -2.44
C PRO A 14 7.54 -11.17 -2.80
N LEU A 15 8.21 -10.06 -2.49
CA LEU A 15 7.65 -8.71 -2.65
C LEU A 15 7.24 -8.44 -4.10
N GLU A 16 8.10 -8.82 -5.06
CA GLU A 16 7.80 -8.69 -6.49
C GLU A 16 6.56 -9.51 -6.90
N ARG A 17 6.40 -10.71 -6.34
CA ARG A 17 5.27 -11.58 -6.66
C ARG A 17 3.93 -10.98 -6.25
N ARG A 18 3.90 -10.15 -5.20
CA ARG A 18 2.67 -9.48 -4.72
C ARG A 18 2.14 -8.50 -5.77
N THR A 19 2.99 -7.63 -6.32
CA THR A 19 2.60 -6.72 -7.41
C THR A 19 2.30 -7.47 -8.71
N MET A 20 3.02 -8.57 -9.01
CA MET A 20 2.71 -9.43 -10.17
C MET A 20 1.30 -10.03 -10.07
N ILE A 21 0.84 -10.44 -8.88
CA ILE A 21 -0.53 -10.93 -8.66
C ILE A 21 -1.53 -9.82 -8.99
N ALA A 22 -1.32 -8.61 -8.45
CA ALA A 22 -2.17 -7.46 -8.73
C ALA A 22 -2.24 -7.14 -10.24
N ASN A 23 -1.09 -7.10 -10.91
CA ASN A 23 -0.98 -6.83 -12.34
C ASN A 23 -1.71 -7.89 -13.19
N ARG A 24 -1.52 -9.18 -12.89
CA ARG A 24 -2.20 -10.30 -13.59
C ARG A 24 -3.71 -10.21 -13.48
N HIS A 25 -4.20 -9.78 -12.34
CA HIS A 25 -5.62 -9.61 -12.10
C HIS A 25 -6.15 -8.27 -12.59
N ARG A 26 -5.30 -7.41 -13.17
CA ARG A 26 -5.64 -6.04 -13.60
C ARG A 26 -6.37 -5.30 -12.50
N ALA A 27 -5.81 -5.34 -11.29
CA ALA A 27 -6.38 -4.65 -10.15
C ALA A 27 -6.43 -3.14 -10.44
N ASP A 28 -7.49 -2.47 -9.99
CA ASP A 28 -7.64 -1.02 -10.16
C ASP A 28 -6.73 -0.24 -9.21
N PHE A 29 -6.36 -0.84 -8.08
CA PHE A 29 -5.36 -0.32 -7.13
C PHE A 29 -4.81 -1.45 -6.24
N PHE A 30 -3.67 -1.19 -5.63
CA PHE A 30 -2.96 -2.12 -4.78
C PHE A 30 -2.73 -1.51 -3.39
N VAL A 31 -3.06 -2.25 -2.34
CA VAL A 31 -2.83 -1.87 -0.93
C VAL A 31 -1.96 -2.92 -0.27
N SER A 32 -0.78 -2.52 0.20
CA SER A 32 0.09 -3.34 1.04
C SER A 32 -0.19 -2.99 2.50
N LEU A 33 -0.73 -3.95 3.26
CA LEU A 33 -1.12 -3.75 4.65
C LEU A 33 -0.04 -4.28 5.59
N HIS A 34 0.45 -3.43 6.47
CA HIS A 34 1.56 -3.69 7.37
C HIS A 34 1.26 -3.25 8.81
N VAL A 35 2.06 -3.75 9.74
CA VAL A 35 2.15 -3.28 11.12
C VAL A 35 3.61 -2.87 11.37
N ASN A 36 3.85 -1.60 11.56
CA ASN A 36 5.17 -1.00 11.68
C ASN A 36 5.93 -1.52 12.92
N ALA A 37 7.25 -1.42 12.87
CA ALA A 37 8.12 -1.65 14.02
C ALA A 37 9.07 -0.45 14.16
N ALA A 38 9.03 0.24 15.28
CA ALA A 38 9.94 1.33 15.58
C ALA A 38 10.98 0.91 16.64
N PRO A 39 12.22 1.45 16.59
CA PRO A 39 13.21 1.19 17.65
C PRO A 39 12.76 1.67 19.03
N ARG A 40 11.86 2.64 19.09
CA ARG A 40 11.27 3.15 20.32
C ARG A 40 9.86 2.58 20.49
N SER A 41 9.60 1.92 21.59
CA SER A 41 8.29 1.35 21.96
C SER A 41 7.18 2.39 22.19
N LEU A 42 7.53 3.69 22.14
CA LEU A 42 6.58 4.79 22.31
C LEU A 42 5.93 5.26 21.00
N ALA A 43 6.35 4.73 19.84
CA ALA A 43 5.73 5.07 18.58
C ALA A 43 4.29 4.51 18.53
N VAL A 44 3.34 5.34 18.13
CA VAL A 44 1.91 5.01 18.01
C VAL A 44 1.32 5.62 16.74
N GLY A 45 0.17 5.11 16.32
CA GLY A 45 -0.63 5.71 15.27
C GLY A 45 -0.49 5.03 13.89
N VAL A 46 -1.04 5.69 12.90
CA VAL A 46 -1.13 5.19 11.52
C VAL A 46 -0.31 6.05 10.55
N GLU A 47 0.29 5.41 9.58
CA GLU A 47 1.04 6.06 8.51
C GLU A 47 0.65 5.45 7.16
N THR A 48 0.70 6.23 6.10
CA THR A 48 0.53 5.70 4.74
C THR A 48 1.66 6.17 3.85
N TYR A 49 2.01 5.33 2.88
CA TYR A 49 3.13 5.57 2.00
C TYR A 49 2.77 5.31 0.55
N PHE A 50 3.31 6.14 -0.34
CA PHE A 50 3.36 5.85 -1.77
C PHE A 50 4.81 5.78 -2.24
N LEU A 51 5.02 5.21 -3.42
CA LEU A 51 6.34 4.98 -3.97
C LEU A 51 7.03 6.29 -4.37
N SER A 52 8.28 6.50 -3.92
CA SER A 52 9.17 7.58 -4.36
C SER A 52 10.62 7.15 -4.29
N ARG A 53 11.48 7.70 -5.16
CA ARG A 53 12.95 7.46 -5.10
C ARG A 53 13.53 7.99 -3.80
N GLU A 54 13.13 9.21 -3.44
CA GLU A 54 13.60 9.89 -2.26
C GLU A 54 12.57 9.74 -1.14
N PRO A 55 13.01 9.29 0.04
CA PRO A 55 12.13 9.26 1.19
C PRO A 55 11.77 10.69 1.64
N SER A 56 10.53 10.91 2.03
CA SER A 56 10.03 12.21 2.49
C SER A 56 10.68 12.68 3.80
N ASP A 57 11.10 11.74 4.64
CA ASP A 57 11.76 12.00 5.92
C ASP A 57 12.60 10.79 6.38
N LEU A 58 13.34 10.96 7.48
CA LEU A 58 14.18 9.90 8.06
C LEU A 58 13.36 8.70 8.57
N GLY A 59 12.16 8.94 9.07
CA GLY A 59 11.24 7.87 9.49
C GLY A 59 10.78 7.01 8.32
N ALA A 60 10.38 7.64 7.22
CA ALA A 60 10.03 6.99 5.98
C ALA A 60 11.18 6.15 5.41
N LYS A 61 12.41 6.71 5.44
CA LYS A 61 13.62 5.98 5.06
C LYS A 61 13.82 4.73 5.93
N ALA A 62 13.70 4.86 7.24
CA ALA A 62 13.89 3.76 8.17
C ALA A 62 12.82 2.66 7.98
N SER A 63 11.55 3.04 7.75
CA SER A 63 10.47 2.09 7.45
C SER A 63 10.73 1.34 6.14
N ALA A 64 11.09 2.04 5.07
CA ALA A 64 11.40 1.38 3.79
C ALA A 64 12.61 0.44 3.89
N VAL A 65 13.63 0.79 4.65
CA VAL A 65 14.78 -0.10 4.89
C VAL A 65 14.34 -1.37 5.59
N ARG A 66 13.49 -1.29 6.62
CA ARG A 66 12.97 -2.48 7.33
C ARG A 66 12.13 -3.37 6.43
N GLU A 67 11.15 -2.81 5.77
CA GLU A 67 10.27 -3.58 4.88
C GLU A 67 11.03 -4.24 3.73
N ASN A 68 12.03 -3.56 3.18
CA ASN A 68 12.87 -4.09 2.12
C ASN A 68 13.84 -5.19 2.59
N THR A 69 14.03 -5.40 3.90
CA THR A 69 14.86 -6.52 4.40
C THR A 69 14.30 -7.89 4.03
N ALA A 70 13.01 -7.98 3.72
CA ALA A 70 12.39 -9.19 3.18
C ALA A 70 13.10 -9.70 1.90
N LEU A 71 13.74 -8.83 1.11
CA LEU A 71 14.55 -9.21 -0.06
C LEU A 71 15.74 -10.11 0.31
N ASN A 72 16.26 -10.01 1.52
CA ASN A 72 17.33 -10.89 1.98
C ASN A 72 16.84 -12.34 2.13
N LEU A 73 15.56 -12.53 2.46
CA LEU A 73 14.92 -13.84 2.53
C LEU A 73 14.67 -14.43 1.12
N GLU A 74 14.62 -13.57 0.10
CA GLU A 74 14.47 -13.97 -1.31
C GLU A 74 15.80 -14.39 -1.95
N GLY A 75 16.93 -14.26 -1.23
CA GLY A 75 18.27 -14.56 -1.77
C GLY A 75 18.72 -13.57 -2.86
N VAL A 76 18.06 -12.43 -2.97
CA VAL A 76 18.39 -11.38 -3.94
C VAL A 76 19.62 -10.62 -3.45
N GLY A 77 20.77 -10.86 -4.09
CA GLY A 77 22.01 -10.18 -3.76
C GLY A 77 21.93 -8.67 -3.94
N GLN A 78 22.73 -7.91 -3.19
CA GLN A 78 22.70 -6.44 -3.17
C GLN A 78 22.87 -5.80 -4.57
N ASP A 79 23.67 -6.43 -5.44
CA ASP A 79 23.92 -5.92 -6.80
C ASP A 79 22.71 -6.15 -7.72
N ALA A 80 22.01 -7.28 -7.58
CA ALA A 80 20.75 -7.54 -8.28
C ALA A 80 19.64 -6.58 -7.80
N GLN A 81 19.62 -6.25 -6.51
CA GLN A 81 18.73 -5.23 -5.95
C GLN A 81 18.98 -3.84 -6.57
N ARG A 82 20.24 -3.48 -6.83
CA ARG A 82 20.60 -2.20 -7.48
C ARG A 82 20.20 -2.18 -8.95
N GLY A 83 20.38 -3.29 -9.68
CA GLY A 83 20.02 -3.41 -11.10
C GLY A 83 18.50 -3.38 -11.32
N LEU A 84 17.73 -4.13 -10.53
CA LEU A 84 16.27 -4.11 -10.52
C LEU A 84 15.71 -2.72 -10.18
N LYS A 85 16.35 -2.01 -9.23
CA LYS A 85 15.99 -0.64 -8.87
C LYS A 85 16.02 0.33 -10.04
N GLY A 86 16.98 0.21 -10.97
CA GLY A 86 17.11 1.11 -12.09
C GLY A 86 16.07 0.93 -13.18
N VAL A 87 15.86 -0.29 -13.62
CA VAL A 87 15.03 -0.60 -14.81
C VAL A 87 13.53 -0.58 -14.51
N LEU A 88 13.10 -1.17 -13.39
CA LEU A 88 11.68 -1.19 -13.01
C LEU A 88 11.20 0.16 -12.48
N TRP A 89 12.13 0.95 -11.96
CA TRP A 89 11.82 2.26 -11.41
C TRP A 89 11.33 3.25 -12.47
N ASP A 90 12.00 3.31 -13.63
CA ASP A 90 11.68 4.28 -14.69
C ASP A 90 10.33 4.02 -15.36
N LEU A 91 9.84 2.78 -15.32
CA LEU A 91 8.61 2.36 -15.98
C LEU A 91 7.32 2.61 -15.16
N THR A 92 7.42 2.73 -13.84
CA THR A 92 6.23 2.74 -12.97
C THR A 92 5.94 4.07 -12.29
N GLN A 93 6.93 4.93 -12.15
CA GLN A 93 6.82 6.11 -11.28
C GLN A 93 5.96 7.25 -11.80
N THR A 94 5.88 7.46 -13.09
CA THR A 94 5.32 8.70 -13.62
C THR A 94 3.79 8.72 -13.69
N PHE A 95 3.17 7.55 -13.82
CA PHE A 95 1.75 7.49 -14.17
C PHE A 95 0.79 7.50 -12.98
N TYR A 96 1.18 6.93 -11.82
CA TYR A 96 0.24 6.70 -10.71
C TYR A 96 0.61 7.39 -9.39
N VAL A 97 1.63 8.24 -9.35
CA VAL A 97 2.08 8.92 -8.12
C VAL A 97 0.96 9.76 -7.52
N ARG A 98 0.26 10.53 -8.33
CA ARG A 98 -0.84 11.38 -7.90
C ARG A 98 -1.99 10.59 -7.31
N GLU A 99 -2.42 9.55 -8.02
CA GLU A 99 -3.50 8.67 -7.60
C GLU A 99 -3.11 7.86 -6.35
N SER A 100 -1.86 7.43 -6.27
CA SER A 100 -1.33 6.75 -5.07
C SER A 100 -1.30 7.67 -3.86
N SER A 101 -0.87 8.92 -4.02
CA SER A 101 -0.88 9.92 -2.95
C SER A 101 -2.32 10.22 -2.48
N GLU A 102 -3.28 10.36 -3.41
CA GLU A 102 -4.69 10.58 -3.07
C GLU A 102 -5.28 9.37 -2.32
N LEU A 103 -4.98 8.14 -2.78
CA LEU A 103 -5.41 6.92 -2.09
C LEU A 103 -4.80 6.85 -0.68
N ALA A 104 -3.51 7.14 -0.54
CA ALA A 104 -2.82 7.16 0.75
C ALA A 104 -3.48 8.16 1.72
N GLU A 105 -3.82 9.37 1.26
CA GLU A 105 -4.47 10.40 2.06
C GLU A 105 -5.86 9.96 2.55
N LEU A 106 -6.67 9.40 1.67
CA LEU A 106 -8.02 8.94 2.02
C LEU A 106 -7.99 7.80 3.03
N LEU A 107 -7.10 6.82 2.84
CA LEU A 107 -6.94 5.71 3.79
C LEU A 107 -6.46 6.21 5.16
N LEU A 108 -5.47 7.10 5.16
CA LEU A 108 -4.92 7.66 6.38
C LEU A 108 -5.97 8.43 7.19
N ASN A 109 -6.77 9.26 6.52
CA ASN A 109 -7.81 10.06 7.15
C ASN A 109 -8.89 9.18 7.77
N GLU A 110 -9.35 8.16 7.05
CA GLU A 110 -10.35 7.22 7.57
C GLU A 110 -9.83 6.42 8.76
N LEU A 111 -8.61 5.91 8.68
CA LEU A 111 -7.97 5.19 9.79
C LEU A 111 -7.83 6.08 11.02
N GLY A 112 -7.29 7.29 10.86
CA GLY A 112 -7.10 8.23 11.97
C GLY A 112 -8.41 8.61 12.66
N GLN A 113 -9.47 8.88 11.88
CA GLN A 113 -10.78 9.27 12.41
C GLN A 113 -11.52 8.09 13.04
N SER A 114 -11.62 6.97 12.35
CA SER A 114 -12.40 5.81 12.80
C SER A 114 -11.79 5.13 14.02
N LEU A 115 -10.46 5.02 14.06
CA LEU A 115 -9.74 4.38 15.16
C LEU A 115 -9.39 5.36 16.29
N ARG A 116 -9.53 6.67 16.06
CA ARG A 116 -9.13 7.73 17.00
C ARG A 116 -7.67 7.57 17.45
N VAL A 117 -6.78 7.37 16.47
CA VAL A 117 -5.34 7.21 16.65
C VAL A 117 -4.57 8.35 15.99
N ASP A 118 -3.32 8.50 16.37
CA ASP A 118 -2.44 9.53 15.81
C ASP A 118 -2.28 9.33 14.29
N ASN A 119 -2.63 10.37 13.55
CA ASN A 119 -2.36 10.47 12.13
C ASN A 119 -0.95 11.03 11.93
N ARG A 120 -0.02 10.19 11.48
CA ARG A 120 1.40 10.51 11.32
C ARG A 120 1.76 11.02 9.92
N GLY A 121 0.78 11.22 9.08
CA GLY A 121 0.92 11.81 7.75
C GLY A 121 1.10 10.81 6.62
N VAL A 122 0.83 11.31 5.42
CA VAL A 122 1.19 10.63 4.17
C VAL A 122 2.67 10.89 3.90
N LYS A 123 3.39 9.83 3.58
CA LYS A 123 4.83 9.84 3.34
C LYS A 123 5.16 9.16 2.03
N SER A 124 6.41 9.27 1.61
CA SER A 124 6.90 8.56 0.43
C SER A 124 8.28 7.97 0.68
N ALA A 125 8.55 6.79 0.10
CA ALA A 125 9.84 6.13 0.19
C ALA A 125 9.95 4.99 -0.84
N PRO A 126 11.17 4.44 -1.08
CA PRO A 126 11.41 3.37 -2.04
C PRO A 126 11.01 1.99 -1.48
N PHE A 127 9.72 1.75 -1.30
CA PHE A 127 9.20 0.45 -0.88
C PHE A 127 9.17 -0.54 -2.05
N PHE A 128 9.93 -1.63 -1.93
CA PHE A 128 10.02 -2.66 -2.98
C PHE A 128 8.69 -3.32 -3.31
N VAL A 129 7.84 -3.51 -2.30
CA VAL A 129 6.52 -4.10 -2.48
C VAL A 129 5.60 -3.28 -3.39
N LEU A 130 5.91 -2.00 -3.62
CA LEU A 130 5.16 -1.12 -4.52
C LEU A 130 5.79 -1.00 -5.92
N ILE A 131 7.05 -1.43 -6.08
CA ILE A 131 7.74 -1.38 -7.37
C ILE A 131 7.10 -2.37 -8.34
N GLY A 132 6.87 -1.93 -9.56
CA GLY A 132 6.26 -2.76 -10.62
C GLY A 132 4.73 -2.81 -10.59
N ALA A 133 4.07 -2.13 -9.67
CA ALA A 133 2.62 -2.00 -9.69
C ALA A 133 2.17 -1.15 -10.89
N ALA A 134 1.33 -1.71 -11.77
CA ALA A 134 0.76 -1.03 -12.94
C ALA A 134 -0.59 -0.36 -12.62
N MET A 135 -0.76 0.11 -11.39
CA MET A 135 -1.95 0.78 -10.87
C MET A 135 -1.57 1.67 -9.68
N PRO A 136 -2.45 2.58 -9.20
CA PRO A 136 -2.27 3.28 -7.93
C PRO A 136 -1.94 2.30 -6.81
N SER A 137 -0.87 2.55 -6.05
CA SER A 137 -0.35 1.62 -5.06
C SER A 137 0.13 2.32 -3.80
N VAL A 138 -0.23 1.78 -2.64
CA VAL A 138 0.10 2.32 -1.32
C VAL A 138 0.52 1.23 -0.35
N LEU A 139 1.33 1.62 0.64
CA LEU A 139 1.60 0.83 1.83
C LEU A 139 0.96 1.54 3.03
N VAL A 140 0.27 0.79 3.85
CA VAL A 140 -0.47 1.28 5.03
C VAL A 140 0.09 0.61 6.26
N GLU A 141 0.59 1.41 7.19
CA GLU A 141 1.01 1.01 8.52
C GLU A 141 -0.14 1.31 9.50
N VAL A 142 -0.83 0.28 9.96
CA VAL A 142 -2.05 0.44 10.77
C VAL A 142 -1.79 0.60 12.26
N ALA A 143 -0.56 0.35 12.71
CA ALA A 143 -0.12 0.44 14.11
C ALA A 143 1.39 0.20 14.20
N PHE A 144 1.94 0.24 15.42
CA PHE A 144 3.33 -0.13 15.74
C PHE A 144 3.35 -1.37 16.63
N ILE A 145 3.76 -2.54 16.11
CA ILE A 145 3.82 -3.79 16.87
C ILE A 145 4.79 -3.73 18.07
N THR A 146 5.77 -2.83 18.01
CA THR A 146 6.72 -2.59 19.10
C THR A 146 6.13 -1.80 20.27
N ASN A 147 4.93 -1.24 20.11
CA ASN A 147 4.20 -0.58 21.18
C ASN A 147 3.24 -1.58 21.87
N PRO A 148 3.40 -1.89 23.17
CA PRO A 148 2.60 -2.90 23.85
C PRO A 148 1.08 -2.61 23.86
N GLN A 149 0.70 -1.32 23.86
CA GLN A 149 -0.72 -0.95 23.83
C GLN A 149 -1.32 -1.17 22.44
N GLU A 150 -0.58 -0.89 21.38
CA GLU A 150 -1.04 -1.13 20.01
C GLU A 150 -1.04 -2.62 19.66
N GLU A 151 -0.02 -3.38 20.12
CA GLU A 151 -0.01 -4.83 20.04
C GLU A 151 -1.26 -5.44 20.71
N GLN A 152 -1.58 -4.99 21.93
CA GLN A 152 -2.78 -5.43 22.64
C GLN A 152 -4.07 -5.09 21.88
N LYS A 153 -4.18 -3.92 21.26
CA LYS A 153 -5.33 -3.57 20.42
C LYS A 153 -5.42 -4.49 19.20
N LEU A 154 -4.30 -4.71 18.51
CA LEU A 154 -4.24 -5.58 17.32
C LEU A 154 -4.59 -7.04 17.62
N SER A 155 -4.36 -7.53 18.84
CA SER A 155 -4.79 -8.87 19.26
C SER A 155 -6.32 -9.02 19.34
N GLN A 156 -7.06 -7.92 19.46
CA GLN A 156 -8.52 -7.91 19.55
C GLN A 156 -9.17 -7.96 18.15
N GLU A 157 -10.04 -8.93 17.93
CA GLU A 157 -10.77 -9.07 16.67
C GLU A 157 -11.60 -7.84 16.33
N ALA A 158 -12.27 -7.25 17.32
CA ALA A 158 -13.07 -6.04 17.15
C ALA A 158 -12.23 -4.85 16.61
N TYR A 159 -11.00 -4.70 17.09
CA TYR A 159 -10.11 -3.65 16.58
C TYR A 159 -9.67 -3.91 15.15
N ARG A 160 -9.30 -5.15 14.83
CA ARG A 160 -8.96 -5.52 13.44
C ARG A 160 -10.13 -5.32 12.48
N GLN A 161 -11.37 -5.59 12.95
CA GLN A 161 -12.58 -5.32 12.18
C GLN A 161 -12.75 -3.81 11.92
N GLN A 162 -12.55 -2.97 12.93
CA GLN A 162 -12.59 -1.50 12.78
C GLN A 162 -11.54 -1.01 11.77
N VAL A 163 -10.32 -1.56 11.80
CA VAL A 163 -9.28 -1.26 10.81
C VAL A 163 -9.76 -1.61 9.40
N ALA A 164 -10.34 -2.80 9.22
CA ALA A 164 -10.85 -3.23 7.92
C ALA A 164 -12.00 -2.33 7.41
N GLU A 165 -12.90 -1.90 8.28
CA GLU A 165 -14.01 -1.00 7.95
C GLU A 165 -13.49 0.39 7.57
N ALA A 166 -12.51 0.93 8.28
CA ALA A 166 -11.88 2.21 7.96
C ALA A 166 -11.17 2.15 6.59
N LEU A 167 -10.43 1.07 6.33
CA LEU A 167 -9.81 0.85 5.01
C LEU A 167 -10.86 0.77 3.90
N LEU A 168 -11.95 0.04 4.14
CA LEU A 168 -13.05 -0.08 3.18
C LEU A 168 -13.71 1.28 2.87
N ALA A 169 -13.88 2.13 3.89
CA ALA A 169 -14.44 3.47 3.73
C ALA A 169 -13.52 4.36 2.87
N GLY A 170 -12.22 4.41 3.17
CA GLY A 170 -11.24 5.16 2.39
C GLY A 170 -11.12 4.68 0.95
N ILE A 171 -11.12 3.36 0.74
CA ILE A 171 -11.15 2.74 -0.59
C ILE A 171 -12.43 3.14 -1.34
N GLY A 172 -13.57 3.14 -0.68
CA GLY A 172 -14.84 3.54 -1.27
C GLY A 172 -14.83 4.98 -1.77
N GLN A 173 -14.27 5.89 -0.99
CA GLN A 173 -14.10 7.30 -1.38
C GLN A 173 -13.14 7.45 -2.56
N PHE A 174 -11.98 6.78 -2.52
CA PHE A 174 -11.04 6.80 -3.63
C PHE A 174 -11.68 6.28 -4.90
N LYS A 175 -12.36 5.13 -4.84
CA LYS A 175 -13.06 4.54 -5.98
C LYS A 175 -14.04 5.52 -6.61
N ALA A 176 -14.88 6.16 -5.80
CA ALA A 176 -15.87 7.10 -6.27
C ALA A 176 -15.24 8.32 -7.00
N ARG A 177 -14.14 8.86 -6.46
CA ARG A 177 -13.39 9.96 -7.07
C ARG A 177 -12.68 9.51 -8.36
N TYR A 178 -12.05 8.35 -8.33
CA TYR A 178 -11.30 7.80 -9.44
C TYR A 178 -12.22 7.48 -10.64
N GLU A 179 -13.35 6.81 -10.41
CA GLU A 179 -14.34 6.50 -11.45
C GLU A 179 -14.95 7.77 -12.08
N LYS A 180 -15.23 8.79 -11.27
CA LYS A 180 -15.71 10.09 -11.77
C LYS A 180 -14.67 10.74 -12.69
N ARG A 181 -13.39 10.70 -12.31
CA ARG A 181 -12.29 11.29 -13.09
C ARG A 181 -12.03 10.54 -14.40
N VAL A 182 -11.97 9.21 -14.35
CA VAL A 182 -11.79 8.37 -15.53
C VAL A 182 -13.02 8.43 -16.45
N GLY A 183 -14.23 8.48 -15.89
CA GLY A 183 -15.47 8.64 -16.64
C GLY A 183 -15.60 9.98 -17.37
N VAL A 184 -15.02 11.05 -16.83
CA VAL A 184 -14.99 12.37 -17.48
C VAL A 184 -13.92 12.41 -18.60
N MET A 185 -12.86 11.62 -18.51
CA MET A 185 -11.84 11.52 -19.57
C MET A 185 -12.23 10.58 -20.71
N SER A 186 -13.22 9.74 -20.53
CA SER A 186 -13.75 8.83 -21.55
C SER A 186 -15.01 9.38 -22.23
N ALA A 187 -14.84 10.43 -23.05
CA ALA A 187 -15.62 10.49 -24.28
C ALA A 187 -14.91 9.51 -25.24
N PRO A 188 -15.59 8.52 -25.80
CA PRO A 188 -14.96 7.28 -26.23
C PRO A 188 -14.25 7.39 -27.59
N PRO A 189 -13.14 6.67 -27.77
CA PRO A 189 -12.91 5.96 -29.02
C PRO A 189 -13.75 4.66 -28.97
N PRO A 190 -14.33 4.20 -30.06
CA PRO A 190 -15.25 3.09 -30.04
C PRO A 190 -14.51 1.76 -29.80
N VAL A 191 -15.11 0.95 -28.91
CA VAL A 191 -15.01 -0.52 -28.83
C VAL A 191 -13.73 -1.11 -28.23
N ILE A 192 -13.75 -1.38 -26.95
CA ILE A 192 -13.71 -2.74 -26.36
C ILE A 192 -14.31 -2.60 -24.95
N ALA A 193 -15.48 -3.20 -24.74
CA ALA A 193 -16.19 -3.17 -23.46
C ALA A 193 -15.34 -3.83 -22.37
N ARG A 194 -14.87 -3.03 -21.40
CA ARG A 194 -14.29 -3.55 -20.17
C ARG A 194 -15.42 -4.02 -19.26
N PRO A 195 -15.41 -5.23 -18.72
CA PRO A 195 -16.36 -5.58 -17.69
C PRO A 195 -16.08 -4.70 -16.45
N LYS A 196 -17.10 -4.00 -15.97
CA LYS A 196 -17.08 -3.17 -14.75
C LYS A 196 -16.90 -4.05 -13.50
N LYS A 197 -15.67 -4.42 -13.16
CA LYS A 197 -15.35 -5.08 -11.90
C LYS A 197 -14.11 -4.44 -11.32
N SER A 198 -14.29 -3.51 -10.36
CA SER A 198 -13.19 -2.98 -9.55
C SER A 198 -12.53 -4.11 -8.76
N ALA A 199 -11.22 -4.23 -8.85
CA ALA A 199 -10.43 -5.18 -8.09
C ALA A 199 -9.38 -4.45 -7.24
N VAL A 200 -9.26 -4.86 -5.98
CA VAL A 200 -8.24 -4.40 -5.02
C VAL A 200 -7.28 -5.56 -4.79
N ALA A 201 -5.99 -5.31 -4.83
CA ALA A 201 -5.00 -6.25 -4.33
C ALA A 201 -4.48 -5.76 -2.98
N ILE A 202 -4.56 -6.62 -1.96
CA ILE A 202 -4.08 -6.36 -0.61
C ILE A 202 -2.92 -7.33 -0.33
N SER A 203 -1.78 -6.76 0.07
CA SER A 203 -0.60 -7.47 0.55
C SER A 203 -0.51 -7.34 2.06
N GLN A 204 -0.26 -8.43 2.76
CA GLN A 204 0.01 -8.51 4.20
C GLN A 204 1.45 -8.95 4.44
#